data_aeb96d9f64485b35ac50411216e44418
#
_entry.id   aeb96d9f64485b35ac50411216e44418
#
_cell.length_a   1.000
_cell.length_b   1.000
_cell.length_c   1.000
_cell.angle_alpha   90.00
_cell.angle_beta   90.00
_cell.angle_gamma   90.00
#
_symmetry.space_group_name_H-M   'P 1'
#
loop_
_entity.id
_entity.type
_entity.pdbx_description
1 polymer ?
#
loop_
_entity_poly.entity_id
_entity_poly.type
_entity_poly.pdbx_seq_one_letter_code
_entity_poly.pdbx_strand_id
1 'polypeptide(L)'
;NTVGGDVEAGLAIAELLAGMKKPTVSMVLGGGHSIGVPLAVAAKKSFIAKSASMTIHPVRMSGLVLGVPQTLEYFQRMQDRITSFVAENSNITPERFYELSMNTEELVMDVGTVLDGEDAVKEGLIDRLGNLSDALQCLYDMIDEYRASKEQEDKPAMKKEPKKKPARKKALSETSRTKSGKG
;
A
#
# COMPACT_ATOMS: atom_id res chain seq x y z
N ASN A 1 -11.80 -12.48 9.40
CA ASN A 1 -12.10 -13.91 9.29
C ASN A 1 -13.02 -14.16 8.10
N THR A 2 -12.58 -14.95 7.12
CA THR A 2 -13.35 -15.29 5.92
C THR A 2 -12.85 -16.59 5.31
N VAL A 3 -13.77 -17.34 4.71
CA VAL A 3 -13.46 -18.54 3.92
C VAL A 3 -13.20 -18.22 2.45
N GLY A 4 -13.33 -16.95 2.07
CA GLY A 4 -13.25 -16.49 0.68
C GLY A 4 -14.62 -16.15 0.10
N GLY A 5 -14.72 -16.04 -1.21
CA GLY A 5 -15.96 -15.71 -1.91
C GLY A 5 -15.74 -15.15 -3.30
N ASP A 6 -16.58 -14.21 -3.70
CA ASP A 6 -16.52 -13.57 -5.01
C ASP A 6 -15.27 -12.73 -5.19
N VAL A 7 -14.52 -13.01 -6.26
CA VAL A 7 -13.22 -12.36 -6.53
C VAL A 7 -13.38 -10.89 -6.90
N GLU A 8 -14.37 -10.55 -7.72
CA GLU A 8 -14.57 -9.15 -8.15
C GLU A 8 -15.02 -8.27 -6.98
N ALA A 9 -15.93 -8.75 -6.15
CA ALA A 9 -16.37 -8.05 -4.96
C ALA A 9 -15.22 -7.87 -3.96
N GLY A 10 -14.44 -8.93 -3.74
CA GLY A 10 -13.30 -8.89 -2.82
C GLY A 10 -12.19 -7.95 -3.28
N LEU A 11 -11.81 -7.99 -4.56
CA LEU A 11 -10.83 -7.04 -5.12
C LEU A 11 -11.33 -5.59 -5.06
N ALA A 12 -12.62 -5.34 -5.34
CA ALA A 12 -13.18 -3.99 -5.25
C ALA A 12 -13.08 -3.42 -3.83
N ILE A 13 -13.33 -4.24 -2.80
CA ILE A 13 -13.17 -3.84 -1.40
C ILE A 13 -11.68 -3.64 -1.05
N ALA A 14 -10.81 -4.53 -1.53
CA ALA A 14 -9.37 -4.44 -1.29
C ALA A 14 -8.78 -3.16 -1.89
N GLU A 15 -9.12 -2.83 -3.14
CA GLU A 15 -8.72 -1.58 -3.80
C GLU A 15 -9.21 -0.34 -3.05
N LEU A 16 -10.46 -0.38 -2.56
CA LEU A 16 -11.01 0.72 -1.76
C LEU A 16 -10.20 0.92 -0.47
N LEU A 17 -9.84 -0.17 0.21
CA LEU A 17 -9.03 -0.10 1.44
C LEU A 17 -7.61 0.39 1.16
N ALA A 18 -6.95 -0.13 0.13
CA ALA A 18 -5.59 0.26 -0.27
C ALA A 18 -5.54 1.76 -0.67
N GLY A 19 -6.58 2.26 -1.36
CA GLY A 19 -6.71 3.67 -1.75
C GLY A 19 -7.03 4.63 -0.61
N MET A 20 -7.29 4.17 0.62
CA MET A 20 -7.63 5.05 1.74
C MET A 20 -6.43 5.91 2.17
N LYS A 21 -6.66 7.23 2.28
CA LYS A 21 -5.64 8.17 2.78
C LYS A 21 -5.45 8.10 4.29
N LYS A 22 -6.50 7.76 5.02
CA LYS A 22 -6.46 7.61 6.48
C LYS A 22 -5.68 6.34 6.87
N PRO A 23 -5.12 6.28 8.09
CA PRO A 23 -4.50 5.07 8.62
C PRO A 23 -5.49 3.89 8.61
N THR A 24 -5.01 2.74 8.18
CA THR A 24 -5.75 1.48 8.16
C THR A 24 -4.87 0.36 8.69
N VAL A 25 -5.45 -0.52 9.49
CA VAL A 25 -4.80 -1.74 9.97
C VAL A 25 -5.75 -2.92 9.73
N SER A 26 -5.24 -4.00 9.19
CA SER A 26 -5.95 -5.27 9.08
C SER A 26 -5.50 -6.24 10.16
N MET A 27 -6.39 -7.14 10.59
CA MET A 27 -6.10 -8.17 11.56
C MET A 27 -6.77 -9.48 11.17
N VAL A 28 -5.98 -10.52 10.91
CA VAL A 28 -6.45 -11.89 10.66
C VAL A 28 -6.50 -12.63 11.99
N LEU A 29 -7.71 -12.95 12.49
CA LEU A 29 -7.91 -13.61 13.79
C LEU A 29 -8.21 -15.09 13.68
N GLY A 30 -8.73 -15.56 12.55
CA GLY A 30 -9.05 -16.95 12.27
C GLY A 30 -8.60 -17.32 10.88
N GLY A 31 -9.53 -17.44 9.92
CA GLY A 31 -9.19 -17.74 8.54
C GLY A 31 -9.12 -16.49 7.67
N GLY A 32 -8.03 -16.33 6.91
CA GLY A 32 -7.89 -15.33 5.84
C GLY A 32 -7.74 -16.02 4.49
N HIS A 33 -8.78 -16.78 4.05
CA HIS A 33 -8.63 -17.71 2.96
C HIS A 33 -9.05 -17.10 1.61
N SER A 34 -8.39 -17.55 0.52
CA SER A 34 -8.77 -17.21 -0.86
C SER A 34 -8.76 -15.68 -1.09
N ILE A 35 -9.87 -15.08 -1.50
CA ILE A 35 -9.99 -13.63 -1.67
C ILE A 35 -9.86 -12.84 -0.35
N GLY A 36 -9.83 -13.51 0.79
CA GLY A 36 -9.45 -12.93 2.08
C GLY A 36 -7.98 -12.50 2.13
N VAL A 37 -7.10 -13.06 1.29
CA VAL A 37 -5.68 -12.70 1.21
C VAL A 37 -5.50 -11.26 0.70
N PRO A 38 -6.02 -10.86 -0.46
CA PRO A 38 -5.99 -9.46 -0.88
C PRO A 38 -6.60 -8.49 0.14
N LEU A 39 -7.72 -8.88 0.77
CA LEU A 39 -8.35 -8.04 1.80
C LEU A 39 -7.44 -7.84 3.03
N ALA A 40 -6.69 -8.87 3.42
CA ALA A 40 -5.78 -8.79 4.56
C ALA A 40 -4.59 -7.85 4.30
N VAL A 41 -4.03 -7.86 3.08
CA VAL A 41 -2.87 -7.04 2.73
C VAL A 41 -3.22 -5.62 2.28
N ALA A 42 -4.50 -5.33 2.03
CA ALA A 42 -4.96 -4.03 1.52
C ALA A 42 -4.80 -2.86 2.52
N ALA A 43 -4.66 -3.13 3.81
CA ALA A 43 -4.43 -2.11 4.82
C ALA A 43 -2.97 -1.66 4.83
N LYS A 44 -2.70 -0.44 5.31
CA LYS A 44 -1.33 0.11 5.42
C LYS A 44 -0.43 -0.68 6.36
N LYS A 45 -1.02 -1.40 7.32
CA LYS A 45 -0.36 -2.37 8.18
C LYS A 45 -1.24 -3.57 8.38
N SER A 46 -0.65 -4.76 8.28
CA SER A 46 -1.35 -6.03 8.41
C SER A 46 -0.81 -6.84 9.59
N PHE A 47 -1.72 -7.46 10.33
CA PHE A 47 -1.43 -8.33 11.47
C PHE A 47 -2.13 -9.68 11.29
N ILE A 48 -1.53 -10.72 11.86
CA ILE A 48 -2.11 -12.06 11.94
C ILE A 48 -1.89 -12.63 13.35
N ALA A 49 -2.92 -13.28 13.90
CA ALA A 49 -2.79 -14.01 15.15
C ALA A 49 -1.99 -15.31 14.95
N LYS A 50 -1.28 -15.75 15.98
CA LYS A 50 -0.47 -16.96 15.92
C LYS A 50 -1.27 -18.22 15.52
N SER A 51 -2.52 -18.32 15.96
CA SER A 51 -3.43 -19.43 15.66
C SER A 51 -4.27 -19.25 14.41
N ALA A 52 -4.10 -18.11 13.71
CA ALA A 52 -4.80 -17.86 12.46
C ALA A 52 -4.07 -18.51 11.29
N SER A 53 -4.81 -18.75 10.21
CA SER A 53 -4.25 -19.31 8.97
C SER A 53 -4.76 -18.59 7.73
N MET A 54 -3.98 -18.68 6.66
CA MET A 54 -4.34 -18.15 5.36
C MET A 54 -4.18 -19.24 4.30
N THR A 55 -5.15 -19.36 3.40
CA THR A 55 -5.04 -20.30 2.28
C THR A 55 -4.90 -19.53 0.98
N ILE A 56 -3.81 -19.79 0.28
CA ILE A 56 -3.51 -19.26 -1.05
C ILE A 56 -3.77 -20.38 -2.03
N HIS A 57 -4.61 -20.13 -3.03
CA HIS A 57 -4.92 -21.08 -4.09
C HIS A 57 -5.28 -20.34 -5.39
N PRO A 58 -5.21 -21.01 -6.57
CA PRO A 58 -5.56 -20.38 -7.83
C PRO A 58 -7.07 -20.07 -7.90
N VAL A 59 -7.42 -19.12 -8.78
CA VAL A 59 -8.82 -18.81 -9.05
C VAL A 59 -9.56 -20.07 -9.51
N ARG A 60 -10.72 -20.29 -8.92
CA ARG A 60 -11.60 -21.44 -9.23
C ARG A 60 -12.95 -20.98 -9.72
N MET A 61 -13.58 -21.82 -10.52
CA MET A 61 -14.97 -21.66 -10.92
C MET A 61 -15.71 -22.97 -10.65
N SER A 62 -16.90 -22.87 -10.11
CA SER A 62 -17.83 -23.98 -9.97
C SER A 62 -19.03 -23.76 -10.89
N GLY A 63 -19.49 -24.82 -11.55
CA GLY A 63 -20.63 -24.77 -12.46
C GLY A 63 -20.29 -25.25 -13.87
N LEU A 64 -21.21 -25.02 -14.81
CA LEU A 64 -21.00 -25.35 -16.22
C LEU A 64 -19.99 -24.37 -16.83
N VAL A 65 -18.85 -24.88 -17.25
CA VAL A 65 -17.78 -24.09 -17.89
C VAL A 65 -17.65 -24.50 -19.36
N LEU A 66 -17.71 -23.52 -20.26
CA LEU A 66 -17.38 -23.74 -21.66
C LEU A 66 -15.86 -23.79 -21.81
N GLY A 67 -15.33 -24.91 -22.27
CA GLY A 67 -13.90 -25.14 -22.49
C GLY A 67 -13.39 -24.46 -23.76
N VAL A 68 -13.38 -23.14 -23.80
CA VAL A 68 -12.88 -22.33 -24.92
C VAL A 68 -11.65 -21.51 -24.49
N PRO A 69 -10.75 -21.12 -25.44
CA PRO A 69 -9.54 -20.37 -25.10
C PRO A 69 -9.82 -19.11 -24.27
N GLN A 70 -10.91 -18.40 -24.53
CA GLN A 70 -11.31 -17.20 -23.81
C GLN A 70 -11.57 -17.44 -22.31
N THR A 71 -12.05 -18.63 -21.96
CA THR A 71 -12.23 -19.01 -20.55
C THR A 71 -10.88 -19.12 -19.83
N LEU A 72 -9.90 -19.75 -20.47
CA LEU A 72 -8.53 -19.85 -19.93
C LEU A 72 -7.89 -18.47 -19.75
N GLU A 73 -7.99 -17.62 -20.78
CA GLU A 73 -7.47 -16.25 -20.72
C GLU A 73 -8.14 -15.43 -19.62
N TYR A 74 -9.43 -15.63 -19.38
CA TYR A 74 -10.16 -14.96 -18.28
C TYR A 74 -9.59 -15.37 -16.92
N PHE A 75 -9.36 -16.66 -16.69
CA PHE A 75 -8.78 -17.15 -15.45
C PHE A 75 -7.36 -16.66 -15.23
N GLN A 76 -6.53 -16.66 -16.27
CA GLN A 76 -5.17 -16.14 -16.20
C GLN A 76 -5.15 -14.67 -15.81
N ARG A 77 -5.96 -13.84 -16.49
CA ARG A 77 -6.08 -12.41 -16.15
C ARG A 77 -6.56 -12.18 -14.72
N MET A 78 -7.49 -13.01 -14.24
CA MET A 78 -7.99 -12.91 -12.87
C MET A 78 -6.89 -13.27 -11.85
N GLN A 79 -6.15 -14.35 -12.12
CA GLN A 79 -4.99 -14.76 -11.30
C GLN A 79 -3.92 -13.68 -11.27
N ASP A 80 -3.57 -13.09 -12.43
CA ASP A 80 -2.58 -12.03 -12.54
C ASP A 80 -2.99 -10.77 -11.74
N ARG A 81 -4.27 -10.40 -11.78
CA ARG A 81 -4.80 -9.26 -11.00
C ARG A 81 -4.63 -9.49 -9.50
N ILE A 82 -4.96 -10.68 -9.01
CA ILE A 82 -4.80 -11.02 -7.59
C ILE A 82 -3.31 -11.00 -7.20
N THR A 83 -2.47 -11.66 -8.01
CA THR A 83 -1.02 -11.74 -7.77
C THR A 83 -0.38 -10.35 -7.72
N SER A 84 -0.69 -9.50 -8.71
CA SER A 84 -0.19 -8.13 -8.75
C SER A 84 -0.64 -7.32 -7.54
N PHE A 85 -1.94 -7.35 -7.22
CA PHE A 85 -2.48 -6.63 -6.08
C PHE A 85 -1.81 -7.04 -4.76
N VAL A 86 -1.64 -8.35 -4.53
CA VAL A 86 -1.01 -8.86 -3.30
C VAL A 86 0.44 -8.44 -3.22
N ALA A 87 1.21 -8.56 -4.30
CA ALA A 87 2.61 -8.17 -4.33
C ALA A 87 2.82 -6.65 -4.18
N GLU A 88 1.91 -5.83 -4.70
CA GLU A 88 1.97 -4.36 -4.54
C GLU A 88 1.64 -3.90 -3.11
N ASN A 89 0.89 -4.70 -2.35
CA ASN A 89 0.41 -4.34 -1.02
C ASN A 89 1.04 -5.18 0.12
N SER A 90 2.09 -5.95 -0.17
CA SER A 90 2.82 -6.78 0.82
C SER A 90 4.30 -6.87 0.47
N ASN A 91 5.06 -7.66 1.20
CA ASN A 91 6.49 -7.88 0.95
C ASN A 91 6.78 -9.20 0.20
N ILE A 92 5.75 -9.96 -0.18
CA ILE A 92 5.91 -11.18 -0.98
C ILE A 92 6.14 -10.82 -2.45
N THR A 93 7.00 -11.57 -3.13
CA THR A 93 7.17 -11.35 -4.58
C THR A 93 6.05 -12.00 -5.39
N PRO A 94 5.72 -11.46 -6.60
CA PRO A 94 4.71 -12.07 -7.48
C PRO A 94 4.99 -13.55 -7.78
N GLU A 95 6.26 -13.89 -8.03
CA GLU A 95 6.71 -15.25 -8.33
C GLU A 95 6.45 -16.17 -7.15
N ARG A 96 6.83 -15.72 -5.92
CA ARG A 96 6.63 -16.53 -4.72
C ARG A 96 5.16 -16.74 -4.41
N PHE A 97 4.34 -15.70 -4.55
CA PHE A 97 2.91 -15.81 -4.37
C PHE A 97 2.27 -16.79 -5.37
N TYR A 98 2.72 -16.73 -6.64
CA TYR A 98 2.28 -17.67 -7.66
C TYR A 98 2.71 -19.11 -7.34
N GLU A 99 3.96 -19.35 -6.92
CA GLU A 99 4.45 -20.67 -6.50
C GLU A 99 3.58 -21.25 -5.38
N LEU A 100 3.31 -20.48 -4.32
CA LEU A 100 2.47 -20.89 -3.21
C LEU A 100 1.04 -21.21 -3.68
N SER A 101 0.51 -20.44 -4.63
CA SER A 101 -0.83 -20.69 -5.17
C SER A 101 -0.94 -21.97 -5.99
N MET A 102 0.16 -22.39 -6.63
CA MET A 102 0.21 -23.57 -7.52
C MET A 102 0.79 -24.81 -6.85
N ASN A 103 1.08 -24.76 -5.56
CA ASN A 103 1.62 -25.90 -4.83
C ASN A 103 0.61 -27.07 -4.81
N THR A 104 1.08 -28.27 -5.15
CA THR A 104 0.28 -29.51 -5.20
C THR A 104 0.58 -30.48 -4.06
N GLU A 105 1.49 -30.13 -3.15
CA GLU A 105 2.01 -31.05 -2.14
C GLU A 105 1.25 -30.98 -0.82
N GLU A 106 0.65 -29.83 -0.47
CA GLU A 106 0.04 -29.61 0.85
C GLU A 106 -1.45 -29.95 0.93
N LEU A 107 -2.20 -29.67 -0.11
CA LEU A 107 -3.64 -29.91 -0.12
C LEU A 107 -3.95 -31.26 -0.77
N VAL A 108 -4.29 -32.24 0.00
CA VAL A 108 -4.49 -33.66 -0.41
C VAL A 108 -5.50 -33.84 -1.58
N MET A 109 -6.41 -32.89 -1.78
CA MET A 109 -7.41 -32.94 -2.85
C MET A 109 -7.51 -31.66 -3.66
N ASP A 110 -6.50 -30.77 -3.57
CA ASP A 110 -6.58 -29.45 -4.18
C ASP A 110 -5.17 -28.84 -4.43
N VAL A 111 -5.13 -27.69 -5.08
CA VAL A 111 -3.91 -26.93 -5.39
C VAL A 111 -3.88 -25.69 -4.50
N GLY A 112 -2.73 -25.40 -3.89
CA GLY A 112 -2.50 -24.22 -3.06
C GLY A 112 -1.70 -24.53 -1.79
N THR A 113 -1.54 -23.51 -0.96
CA THR A 113 -0.77 -23.57 0.29
C THR A 113 -1.58 -23.01 1.44
N VAL A 114 -1.48 -23.64 2.60
CA VAL A 114 -1.98 -23.12 3.87
C VAL A 114 -0.80 -22.57 4.67
N LEU A 115 -0.82 -21.28 4.95
CA LEU A 115 0.16 -20.61 5.80
C LEU A 115 -0.47 -20.39 7.17
N ASP A 116 0.21 -20.79 8.23
CA ASP A 116 -0.13 -20.33 9.58
C ASP A 116 0.36 -18.88 9.81
N GLY A 117 0.10 -18.33 11.00
CA GLY A 117 0.44 -16.95 11.28
C GLY A 117 1.94 -16.65 11.17
N GLU A 118 2.81 -17.57 11.60
CA GLU A 118 4.27 -17.40 11.55
C GLU A 118 4.77 -17.48 10.11
N ASP A 119 4.26 -18.44 9.32
CA ASP A 119 4.65 -18.62 7.92
C ASP A 119 4.13 -17.47 7.04
N ALA A 120 2.93 -16.94 7.27
CA ALA A 120 2.41 -15.78 6.55
C ALA A 120 3.30 -14.54 6.72
N VAL A 121 3.89 -14.34 7.90
CA VAL A 121 4.86 -13.26 8.16
C VAL A 121 6.22 -13.58 7.53
N LYS A 122 6.70 -14.81 7.65
CA LYS A 122 7.99 -15.24 7.08
C LYS A 122 8.02 -15.13 5.54
N GLU A 123 6.92 -15.47 4.88
CA GLU A 123 6.77 -15.32 3.42
C GLU A 123 6.58 -13.84 2.99
N GLY A 124 6.47 -12.92 3.94
CA GLY A 124 6.27 -11.49 3.64
C GLY A 124 4.85 -11.14 3.21
N LEU A 125 3.90 -12.04 3.40
CA LEU A 125 2.51 -11.79 3.05
C LEU A 125 1.84 -10.85 4.05
N ILE A 126 2.11 -11.03 5.36
CA ILE A 126 1.58 -10.19 6.44
C ILE A 126 2.76 -9.50 7.15
N ASP A 127 2.59 -8.23 7.56
CA ASP A 127 3.66 -7.45 8.18
C ASP A 127 4.08 -8.01 9.54
N ARG A 128 3.14 -8.39 10.41
CA ARG A 128 3.43 -8.72 11.80
C ARG A 128 2.55 -9.82 12.37
N LEU A 129 3.18 -10.69 13.13
CA LEU A 129 2.48 -11.53 14.08
C LEU A 129 2.07 -10.68 15.30
N GLY A 130 0.83 -10.80 15.77
CA GLY A 130 0.36 -10.05 16.92
C GLY A 130 -1.08 -10.39 17.30
N ASN A 131 -1.55 -9.71 18.33
CA ASN A 131 -2.93 -9.81 18.80
C ASN A 131 -3.70 -8.51 18.51
N LEU A 132 -4.98 -8.45 18.89
CA LEU A 132 -5.82 -7.27 18.65
C LEU A 132 -5.27 -6.01 19.32
N SER A 133 -4.68 -6.13 20.52
CA SER A 133 -4.10 -4.97 21.21
C SER A 133 -2.91 -4.40 20.46
N ASP A 134 -2.05 -5.27 19.89
CA ASP A 134 -0.91 -4.85 19.08
C ASP A 134 -1.36 -4.11 17.81
N ALA A 135 -2.38 -4.63 17.14
CA ALA A 135 -2.95 -4.03 15.96
C ALA A 135 -3.61 -2.66 16.26
N LEU A 136 -4.35 -2.56 17.37
CA LEU A 136 -4.95 -1.30 17.80
C LEU A 136 -3.91 -0.26 18.22
N GLN A 137 -2.87 -0.66 18.94
CA GLN A 137 -1.78 0.26 19.30
C GLN A 137 -1.11 0.81 18.06
N CYS A 138 -0.78 -0.05 17.09
CA CYS A 138 -0.23 0.38 15.80
C CYS A 138 -1.15 1.38 15.09
N LEU A 139 -2.45 1.15 15.10
CA LEU A 139 -3.41 2.08 14.49
C LEU A 139 -3.42 3.44 15.21
N TYR A 140 -3.37 3.47 16.55
CA TYR A 140 -3.30 4.73 17.31
C TYR A 140 -2.02 5.50 16.99
N ASP A 141 -0.87 4.83 16.97
CA ASP A 141 0.41 5.46 16.62
C ASP A 141 0.35 6.07 15.21
N MET A 142 -0.18 5.34 14.23
CA MET A 142 -0.37 5.83 12.87
C MET A 142 -1.37 7.01 12.78
N ILE A 143 -2.39 7.05 13.63
CA ILE A 143 -3.35 8.18 13.70
C ILE A 143 -2.65 9.43 14.20
N ASP A 144 -1.81 9.31 15.23
CA ASP A 144 -1.10 10.45 15.81
C ASP A 144 -0.07 11.00 14.80
N GLU A 145 0.66 10.15 14.10
CA GLU A 145 1.54 10.56 13.00
C GLU A 145 0.77 11.26 11.87
N TYR A 146 -0.37 10.71 11.47
CA TYR A 146 -1.22 11.31 10.43
C TYR A 146 -1.74 12.69 10.83
N ARG A 147 -2.15 12.88 12.09
CA ARG A 147 -2.60 14.18 12.61
C ARG A 147 -1.47 15.19 12.63
N ALA A 148 -0.28 14.79 13.12
CA ALA A 148 0.90 15.65 13.13
C ALA A 148 1.32 16.09 11.73
N SER A 149 1.23 15.21 10.74
CA SER A 149 1.53 15.56 9.34
C SER A 149 0.54 16.57 8.77
N LYS A 150 -0.75 16.43 9.08
CA LYS A 150 -1.80 17.37 8.65
C LYS A 150 -1.65 18.76 9.26
N GLU A 151 -1.31 18.84 10.53
CA GLU A 151 -1.03 20.13 11.20
C GLU A 151 0.19 20.86 10.61
N GLN A 152 1.16 20.10 10.06
CA GLN A 152 2.32 20.69 9.38
C GLN A 152 1.96 21.20 7.97
N GLU A 153 1.11 20.48 7.23
CA GLU A 153 0.61 20.89 5.92
C GLU A 153 -0.25 22.17 6.01
N ASP A 154 -1.06 22.29 7.05
CA ASP A 154 -1.98 23.43 7.27
C ASP A 154 -1.29 24.68 7.85
N LYS A 155 -0.04 24.59 8.29
CA LYS A 155 0.74 25.78 8.72
C LYS A 155 1.02 26.65 7.49
N PRO A 156 0.57 27.93 7.44
CA PRO A 156 0.84 28.81 6.33
C PRO A 156 2.36 28.97 6.16
N ALA A 157 2.85 28.75 4.95
CA ALA A 157 4.25 28.98 4.63
C ALA A 157 4.61 30.40 5.07
N MET A 158 5.48 30.56 6.07
CA MET A 158 5.98 31.84 6.49
C MET A 158 6.49 32.58 5.25
N LYS A 159 5.78 33.65 4.85
CA LYS A 159 6.23 34.53 3.76
C LYS A 159 7.63 35.00 4.14
N LYS A 160 8.66 34.56 3.40
CA LYS A 160 10.01 35.13 3.50
C LYS A 160 9.84 36.60 3.22
N GLU A 161 10.07 37.45 4.23
CA GLU A 161 10.11 38.91 4.04
C GLU A 161 11.06 39.24 2.87
N PRO A 162 10.64 40.11 1.95
CA PRO A 162 11.51 40.51 0.84
C PRO A 162 12.74 41.20 1.41
N LYS A 163 13.93 40.63 1.20
CA LYS A 163 15.21 41.25 1.55
C LYS A 163 15.22 42.67 0.98
N LYS A 164 15.21 43.70 1.84
CA LYS A 164 15.38 45.10 1.47
C LYS A 164 16.68 45.24 0.65
N LYS A 165 16.55 45.67 -0.61
CA LYS A 165 17.70 46.01 -1.47
C LYS A 165 18.47 47.14 -0.80
N PRO A 166 19.81 47.08 -0.75
CA PRO A 166 20.62 48.19 -0.19
C PRO A 166 20.42 49.45 -1.03
N ALA A 167 20.21 50.58 -0.34
CA ALA A 167 20.02 51.88 -0.96
C ALA A 167 21.26 52.29 -1.81
N ARG A 168 21.00 52.56 -3.08
CA ARG A 168 22.02 53.03 -4.06
C ARG A 168 22.48 54.45 -3.66
N LYS A 169 23.69 54.59 -3.12
CA LYS A 169 24.32 55.90 -2.87
C LYS A 169 24.42 56.68 -4.19
N LYS A 170 23.74 57.84 -4.27
CA LYS A 170 23.94 58.80 -5.35
C LYS A 170 25.33 59.39 -5.22
N ALA A 171 26.20 59.20 -6.20
CA ALA A 171 27.44 59.94 -6.36
C ALA A 171 27.10 61.37 -6.84
N LEU A 172 27.46 62.38 -6.06
CA LEU A 172 27.49 63.77 -6.51
C LEU A 172 28.67 63.95 -7.47
N SER A 173 28.37 64.31 -8.71
CA SER A 173 29.36 64.80 -9.65
C SER A 173 29.47 66.30 -9.46
N GLU A 174 30.59 66.79 -8.90
CA GLU A 174 30.98 68.18 -8.91
C GLU A 174 31.44 68.58 -10.32
N THR A 175 30.74 69.53 -10.90
CA THR A 175 31.15 70.20 -12.11
C THR A 175 32.02 71.40 -11.73
N SER A 176 33.34 71.30 -11.91
CA SER A 176 34.21 72.45 -11.88
C SER A 176 34.22 73.21 -13.23
N ARG A 177 33.74 74.41 -13.19
CA ARG A 177 33.93 75.41 -14.26
C ARG A 177 35.42 75.90 -14.28
N THR A 178 36.02 75.82 -15.42
CA THR A 178 37.13 76.72 -15.72
C THR A 178 36.89 77.52 -17.01
N LYS A 179 36.94 78.84 -16.85
CA LYS A 179 36.96 79.83 -17.91
C LYS A 179 38.36 79.93 -18.48
N SER A 180 38.50 80.17 -19.72
CA SER A 180 39.36 81.15 -20.44
C SER A 180 39.42 80.75 -21.91
N GLY A 181 39.29 81.51 -22.92
CA GLY A 181 39.61 82.90 -23.14
C GLY A 181 40.52 82.99 -24.37
N LYS A 182 40.01 83.59 -25.42
CA LYS A 182 40.77 84.20 -26.51
C LYS A 182 41.31 83.28 -27.62
N GLY A 183 40.96 83.68 -28.79
CA GLY A 183 41.55 83.39 -30.09
C GLY A 183 40.51 83.54 -31.22
#